data_14cf01a8ad142b6ff3eeb62e356933f4
#
_entry.id   14cf01a8ad142b6ff3eeb62e356933f4
#
_cell.length_a   1.000
_cell.length_b   1.000
_cell.length_c   1.000
_cell.angle_alpha   90.00
_cell.angle_beta   90.00
_cell.angle_gamma   90.00
#
_symmetry.space_group_name_H-M   'P 1'
#
loop_
_entity.id
_entity.type
_entity.pdbx_description
1 polymer ?
#
loop_
_entity_poly.entity_id
_entity_poly.type
_entity_poly.pdbx_seq_one_letter_code
_entity_poly.pdbx_strand_id
1 'polypeptide(L)'
;MNHGNTLTSLFLISLFSGVLLMALPDCQASGSGAAKESASSKNAGPSQPPGKDLPADVKSFLLKLARESLEASVKKQAPPQPENPPEITKKRQGCFVTLTISGELRGCIGYIEGIKPLYEAVIDNAKNAALSDPRFPSVTPDELSRIRIEVSVLTPPVLLDYKDPQDLLNKLVPNEDGIILQKGFNQSTFLPQVWEQLPDKVQFLEHLSMKGGMPADGWKTATVKRYRAIHFQEHN
;
A
#
# COMPACT_ATOMS: atom_id res chain seq x y z
N MET A 1 50.76 16.62 -2.24
CA MET A 1 49.79 17.16 -1.32
C MET A 1 48.44 17.03 -2.01
N ASN A 2 47.77 15.90 -1.80
CA ASN A 2 46.47 15.55 -2.42
C ASN A 2 45.39 15.78 -1.38
N HIS A 3 44.49 16.73 -1.64
CA HIS A 3 43.24 16.85 -0.90
C HIS A 3 42.16 16.14 -1.69
N GLY A 4 41.78 14.94 -1.23
CA GLY A 4 40.60 14.23 -1.70
C GLY A 4 39.35 14.87 -1.10
N ASN A 5 38.53 15.46 -1.96
CA ASN A 5 37.16 15.84 -1.66
C ASN A 5 36.25 14.61 -1.80
N THR A 6 35.86 14.03 -0.68
CA THR A 6 34.74 13.11 -0.59
C THR A 6 33.44 13.92 -0.59
N LEU A 7 32.82 14.04 -1.75
CA LEU A 7 31.42 14.48 -1.87
C LEU A 7 30.54 13.42 -1.25
N THR A 8 30.15 13.66 -0.01
CA THR A 8 29.05 12.92 0.63
C THR A 8 27.76 13.38 -0.03
N SER A 9 27.23 12.55 -0.93
CA SER A 9 25.94 12.76 -1.57
C SER A 9 24.85 12.65 -0.51
N LEU A 10 24.39 13.80 0.01
CA LEU A 10 23.15 13.87 0.79
C LEU A 10 21.99 13.62 -0.17
N PHE A 11 21.54 12.37 -0.26
CA PHE A 11 20.22 12.04 -0.81
C PHE A 11 19.18 12.57 0.14
N LEU A 12 18.66 13.75 -0.14
CA LEU A 12 17.42 14.26 0.43
C LEU A 12 16.29 13.36 -0.03
N ILE A 13 15.90 12.39 0.81
CA ILE A 13 14.69 11.61 0.64
C ILE A 13 13.53 12.56 0.90
N SER A 14 12.97 13.12 -0.17
CA SER A 14 11.70 13.83 -0.12
C SER A 14 10.59 12.81 0.19
N LEU A 15 10.37 12.56 1.48
CA LEU A 15 9.27 11.75 1.96
C LEU A 15 7.96 12.51 1.75
N PHE A 16 7.26 12.13 0.68
CA PHE A 16 5.81 12.14 0.52
C PHE A 16 5.01 13.18 1.29
N SER A 17 4.76 14.32 0.70
CA SER A 17 3.59 15.14 0.99
C SER A 17 2.64 15.05 -0.21
N GLY A 18 1.59 14.26 -0.08
CA GLY A 18 0.57 14.08 -1.10
C GLY A 18 -0.66 13.42 -0.50
N VAL A 19 -1.30 14.13 0.43
CA VAL A 19 -2.67 13.80 0.85
C VAL A 19 -3.60 14.30 -0.23
N LEU A 20 -4.13 13.40 -1.05
CA LEU A 20 -5.28 13.68 -1.90
C LEU A 20 -6.52 13.74 -0.99
N LEU A 21 -6.89 14.96 -0.60
CA LEU A 21 -8.13 15.29 0.11
C LEU A 21 -9.27 15.20 -0.90
N MET A 22 -9.96 14.06 -0.98
CA MET A 22 -11.25 14.00 -1.65
C MET A 22 -12.35 14.31 -0.65
N ALA A 23 -13.01 15.45 -0.87
CA ALA A 23 -14.22 15.88 -0.17
C ALA A 23 -15.35 14.87 -0.40
N LEU A 24 -15.97 14.42 0.69
CA LEU A 24 -17.21 13.64 0.67
C LEU A 24 -18.39 14.61 0.56
N PRO A 25 -19.43 14.30 -0.24
CA PRO A 25 -20.69 15.04 -0.19
C PRO A 25 -21.50 14.64 1.05
N ASP A 26 -22.01 15.67 1.74
CA ASP A 26 -23.00 15.56 2.81
C ASP A 26 -24.23 14.77 2.34
N CYS A 27 -24.61 13.77 3.10
CA CYS A 27 -25.91 13.14 3.01
C CYS A 27 -26.62 13.24 4.35
N GLN A 28 -27.62 14.13 4.38
CA GLN A 28 -28.50 14.37 5.54
C GLN A 28 -29.34 13.13 5.84
N ALA A 29 -29.48 12.86 7.13
CA ALA A 29 -30.32 11.82 7.69
C ALA A 29 -31.78 12.28 7.78
N SER A 30 -32.70 11.38 7.49
CA SER A 30 -34.06 11.43 8.04
C SER A 30 -34.66 10.04 8.18
N GLY A 31 -35.14 9.72 9.38
CA GLY A 31 -36.35 8.90 9.58
C GLY A 31 -36.18 7.48 10.10
N SER A 32 -36.25 7.31 11.40
CA SER A 32 -36.99 6.35 12.25
C SER A 32 -37.46 5.02 11.63
N GLY A 33 -37.14 3.92 12.33
CA GLY A 33 -37.78 2.62 12.17
C GLY A 33 -37.12 1.56 13.04
N ALA A 34 -37.62 1.39 14.28
CA ALA A 34 -37.20 0.34 15.19
C ALA A 34 -37.73 -1.02 14.70
N ALA A 35 -36.88 -2.02 14.58
CA ALA A 35 -37.26 -3.42 14.67
C ALA A 35 -36.12 -4.17 15.37
N LYS A 36 -36.46 -4.72 16.54
CA LYS A 36 -35.68 -5.73 17.25
C LYS A 36 -35.70 -7.02 16.46
N GLU A 37 -34.54 -7.62 16.24
CA GLU A 37 -34.48 -9.06 16.14
C GLU A 37 -33.16 -9.60 16.67
N SER A 38 -33.27 -10.66 17.41
CA SER A 38 -32.36 -11.24 18.38
C SER A 38 -31.28 -12.11 17.74
N ALA A 39 -30.08 -12.00 18.33
CA ALA A 39 -29.12 -13.05 18.62
C ALA A 39 -29.04 -14.29 17.73
N SER A 40 -27.87 -14.47 17.12
CA SER A 40 -27.17 -15.76 17.22
C SER A 40 -25.67 -15.56 17.06
N SER A 41 -24.97 -15.48 18.17
CA SER A 41 -23.55 -15.71 18.30
C SER A 41 -23.25 -17.16 17.90
N LYS A 42 -22.49 -17.35 16.82
CA LYS A 42 -21.78 -18.62 16.61
C LYS A 42 -20.39 -18.32 16.05
N ASN A 43 -19.41 -18.55 16.94
CA ASN A 43 -18.05 -19.00 16.68
C ASN A 43 -17.26 -18.28 15.57
N ALA A 44 -16.59 -17.20 15.94
CA ALA A 44 -15.31 -16.87 15.36
C ALA A 44 -14.31 -17.95 15.82
N GLY A 45 -14.03 -18.92 14.96
CA GLY A 45 -12.91 -19.83 15.10
C GLY A 45 -11.60 -19.03 15.13
N PRO A 46 -10.49 -19.62 15.62
CA PRO A 46 -9.23 -18.92 15.79
C PRO A 46 -8.81 -18.28 14.47
N SER A 47 -8.55 -16.99 14.53
CA SER A 47 -8.03 -16.20 13.41
C SER A 47 -6.81 -16.90 12.82
N GLN A 48 -6.92 -17.36 11.58
CA GLN A 48 -5.79 -17.87 10.82
C GLN A 48 -4.66 -16.84 10.84
N PRO A 49 -3.40 -17.25 10.98
CA PRO A 49 -2.27 -16.34 10.92
C PRO A 49 -2.29 -15.61 9.57
N PRO A 50 -2.04 -14.30 9.54
CA PRO A 50 -2.05 -13.50 8.34
C PRO A 50 -0.93 -13.96 7.40
N GLY A 51 -1.27 -14.33 6.16
CA GLY A 51 -0.30 -14.46 5.09
C GLY A 51 -0.06 -15.87 4.57
N LYS A 52 -1.12 -16.62 4.16
CA LYS A 52 -0.88 -17.64 3.14
C LYS A 52 -0.51 -16.90 1.86
N ASP A 53 0.68 -17.25 1.33
CA ASP A 53 1.15 -16.75 0.03
C ASP A 53 0.09 -16.97 -1.06
N LEU A 54 0.04 -16.07 -2.06
CA LEU A 54 -0.87 -16.23 -3.19
C LEU A 54 -0.38 -17.38 -4.07
N PRO A 55 -1.29 -18.20 -4.65
CA PRO A 55 -0.95 -19.20 -5.63
C PRO A 55 -0.16 -18.61 -6.80
N ALA A 56 0.76 -19.40 -7.37
CA ALA A 56 1.66 -18.93 -8.44
C ALA A 56 0.90 -18.49 -9.70
N ASP A 57 -0.17 -19.18 -10.06
CA ASP A 57 -1.05 -18.84 -11.17
C ASP A 57 -1.78 -17.50 -10.95
N VAL A 58 -2.19 -17.22 -9.71
CA VAL A 58 -2.80 -15.92 -9.34
C VAL A 58 -1.77 -14.79 -9.43
N LYS A 59 -0.55 -15.00 -8.94
CA LYS A 59 0.54 -14.02 -9.09
C LYS A 59 0.83 -13.72 -10.56
N SER A 60 0.96 -14.77 -11.38
CA SER A 60 1.18 -14.63 -12.81
C SER A 60 0.04 -13.91 -13.52
N PHE A 61 -1.21 -14.21 -13.15
CA PHE A 61 -2.38 -13.50 -13.67
C PHE A 61 -2.34 -12.02 -13.34
N LEU A 62 -2.06 -11.64 -12.09
CA LEU A 62 -2.03 -10.24 -11.66
C LEU A 62 -0.87 -9.45 -12.31
N LEU A 63 0.31 -10.07 -12.47
CA LEU A 63 1.43 -9.44 -13.20
C LEU A 63 1.10 -9.21 -14.67
N LYS A 64 0.54 -10.23 -15.35
CA LYS A 64 0.09 -10.10 -16.74
C LYS A 64 -0.93 -8.97 -16.87
N LEU A 65 -1.91 -8.92 -15.99
CA LEU A 65 -2.96 -7.90 -15.98
C LEU A 65 -2.39 -6.49 -15.76
N ALA A 66 -1.42 -6.36 -14.85
CA ALA A 66 -0.71 -5.09 -14.62
C ALA A 66 0.07 -4.65 -15.87
N ARG A 67 0.75 -5.58 -16.56
CA ARG A 67 1.49 -5.31 -17.80
C ARG A 67 0.56 -4.85 -18.92
N GLU A 68 -0.52 -5.58 -19.14
CA GLU A 68 -1.52 -5.23 -20.17
C GLU A 68 -2.15 -3.85 -19.88
N SER A 69 -2.45 -3.54 -18.61
CA SER A 69 -3.00 -2.25 -18.21
C SER A 69 -2.00 -1.11 -18.41
N LEU A 70 -0.74 -1.31 -18.01
CA LEU A 70 0.34 -0.34 -18.24
C LEU A 70 0.46 -0.02 -19.73
N GLU A 71 0.60 -1.04 -20.57
CA GLU A 71 0.78 -0.88 -22.01
C GLU A 71 -0.41 -0.21 -22.68
N ALA A 72 -1.64 -0.68 -22.37
CA ALA A 72 -2.86 -0.09 -22.90
C ALA A 72 -2.97 1.39 -22.54
N SER A 73 -2.66 1.73 -21.28
CA SER A 73 -2.75 3.11 -20.79
C SER A 73 -1.75 4.04 -21.48
N VAL A 74 -0.50 3.61 -21.62
CA VAL A 74 0.56 4.38 -22.28
C VAL A 74 0.28 4.53 -23.78
N LYS A 75 -0.27 3.48 -24.42
CA LYS A 75 -0.67 3.48 -25.84
C LYS A 75 -2.05 4.12 -26.08
N LYS A 76 -2.72 4.63 -25.06
CA LYS A 76 -4.07 5.22 -25.11
C LYS A 76 -5.13 4.25 -25.66
N GLN A 77 -5.01 2.99 -25.32
CA GLN A 77 -5.93 1.91 -25.66
C GLN A 77 -6.91 1.64 -24.50
N ALA A 78 -7.96 0.86 -24.78
CA ALA A 78 -8.90 0.44 -23.76
C ALA A 78 -8.19 -0.45 -22.69
N PRO A 79 -8.54 -0.30 -21.39
CA PRO A 79 -7.98 -1.14 -20.34
C PRO A 79 -8.38 -2.61 -20.54
N PRO A 80 -7.57 -3.57 -20.04
CA PRO A 80 -7.90 -4.98 -20.11
C PRO A 80 -9.19 -5.29 -19.34
N GLN A 81 -10.00 -6.19 -19.87
CA GLN A 81 -11.24 -6.67 -19.24
C GLN A 81 -11.18 -8.20 -19.16
N PRO A 82 -10.67 -8.77 -18.07
CA PRO A 82 -10.59 -10.21 -17.93
C PRO A 82 -11.98 -10.83 -17.81
N GLU A 83 -12.34 -11.79 -18.68
CA GLU A 83 -13.65 -12.44 -18.66
C GLU A 83 -13.84 -13.30 -17.41
N ASN A 84 -12.81 -14.03 -16.97
CA ASN A 84 -12.87 -14.96 -15.86
C ASN A 84 -11.69 -14.74 -14.87
N PRO A 85 -11.68 -13.65 -14.09
CA PRO A 85 -10.65 -13.44 -13.09
C PRO A 85 -10.73 -14.51 -11.99
N PRO A 86 -9.59 -15.01 -11.46
CA PRO A 86 -9.57 -15.97 -10.35
C PRO A 86 -10.39 -15.48 -9.16
N GLU A 87 -11.17 -16.37 -8.54
CA GLU A 87 -12.12 -16.01 -7.47
C GLU A 87 -11.47 -15.23 -6.31
N ILE A 88 -10.23 -15.58 -5.96
CA ILE A 88 -9.49 -14.88 -4.90
C ILE A 88 -9.27 -13.39 -5.25
N THR A 89 -9.14 -13.05 -6.53
CA THR A 89 -8.89 -11.68 -7.00
C THR A 89 -10.17 -10.84 -7.09
N LYS A 90 -11.34 -11.44 -6.97
CA LYS A 90 -12.64 -10.74 -6.88
C LYS A 90 -12.90 -10.13 -5.50
N LYS A 91 -12.14 -10.55 -4.48
CA LYS A 91 -12.21 -9.97 -3.15
C LYS A 91 -11.63 -8.57 -3.15
N ARG A 92 -12.22 -7.68 -2.35
CA ARG A 92 -11.68 -6.34 -2.12
C ARG A 92 -10.42 -6.43 -1.28
N GLN A 93 -9.31 -5.93 -1.83
CA GLN A 93 -8.01 -5.98 -1.17
C GLN A 93 -7.17 -4.77 -1.56
N GLY A 94 -6.41 -4.24 -0.60
CA GLY A 94 -5.42 -3.22 -0.87
C GLY A 94 -4.28 -3.79 -1.72
N CYS A 95 -3.77 -3.00 -2.65
CA CYS A 95 -2.58 -3.38 -3.42
C CYS A 95 -1.85 -2.14 -3.93
N PHE A 96 -0.57 -2.32 -4.24
CA PHE A 96 0.26 -1.35 -4.94
C PHE A 96 0.82 -1.96 -6.21
N VAL A 97 1.02 -1.12 -7.22
CA VAL A 97 1.79 -1.47 -8.41
C VAL A 97 2.99 -0.54 -8.48
N THR A 98 4.17 -1.13 -8.49
CA THR A 98 5.45 -0.43 -8.57
C THR A 98 6.09 -0.69 -9.93
N LEU A 99 6.55 0.38 -10.56
CA LEU A 99 7.27 0.37 -11.82
C LEU A 99 8.73 0.73 -11.54
N THR A 100 9.67 -0.05 -12.06
CA THR A 100 11.10 0.24 -11.96
C THR A 100 11.77 0.16 -13.32
N ILE A 101 12.86 0.92 -13.52
CA ILE A 101 13.77 0.82 -14.67
C ILE A 101 15.18 0.65 -14.13
N SER A 102 15.85 -0.43 -14.48
CA SER A 102 17.22 -0.75 -14.01
C SER A 102 17.35 -0.76 -12.47
N GLY A 103 16.27 -1.15 -11.77
CA GLY A 103 16.19 -1.17 -10.31
C GLY A 103 15.77 0.15 -9.67
N GLU A 104 15.75 1.26 -10.41
CA GLU A 104 15.33 2.56 -9.91
C GLU A 104 13.82 2.74 -10.01
N LEU A 105 13.21 3.39 -9.00
CA LEU A 105 11.79 3.66 -8.97
C LEU A 105 11.38 4.57 -10.12
N ARG A 106 10.33 4.18 -10.88
CA ARG A 106 9.75 4.94 -11.99
C ARG A 106 8.31 5.36 -11.76
N GLY A 107 7.60 4.69 -10.87
CA GLY A 107 6.25 5.01 -10.45
C GLY A 107 5.73 3.99 -9.44
N CYS A 108 4.88 4.42 -8.50
CA CYS A 108 4.27 3.53 -7.52
C CYS A 108 2.96 4.14 -7.00
N ILE A 109 1.84 3.50 -7.31
CA ILE A 109 0.52 3.91 -6.84
C ILE A 109 -0.23 2.71 -6.28
N GLY A 110 -1.07 2.94 -5.26
CA GLY A 110 -1.89 1.89 -4.67
C GLY A 110 -2.91 2.39 -3.67
N TYR A 111 -3.70 1.44 -3.19
CA TYR A 111 -4.69 1.62 -2.14
C TYR A 111 -4.35 0.73 -0.95
N ILE A 112 -4.41 1.28 0.26
CA ILE A 112 -4.20 0.51 1.50
C ILE A 112 -5.43 -0.32 1.82
N GLU A 113 -6.61 0.28 1.67
CA GLU A 113 -7.88 -0.37 1.90
C GLU A 113 -8.42 -1.01 0.63
N GLY A 114 -9.10 -2.14 0.77
CA GLY A 114 -9.75 -2.84 -0.33
C GLY A 114 -11.03 -2.12 -0.78
N ILE A 115 -10.89 -1.03 -1.53
CA ILE A 115 -12.02 -0.24 -2.03
C ILE A 115 -12.70 -0.86 -3.25
N LYS A 116 -12.03 -1.76 -3.96
CA LYS A 116 -12.52 -2.47 -5.14
C LYS A 116 -11.93 -3.89 -5.22
N PRO A 117 -12.44 -4.79 -6.10
CA PRO A 117 -11.85 -6.08 -6.35
C PRO A 117 -10.36 -5.97 -6.69
N LEU A 118 -9.55 -6.92 -6.22
CA LEU A 118 -8.08 -6.88 -6.37
C LEU A 118 -7.66 -6.77 -7.84
N TYR A 119 -8.28 -7.51 -8.75
CA TYR A 119 -7.95 -7.46 -10.18
C TYR A 119 -8.20 -6.07 -10.77
N GLU A 120 -9.31 -5.41 -10.39
CA GLU A 120 -9.60 -4.03 -10.82
C GLU A 120 -8.64 -3.02 -10.20
N ALA A 121 -8.29 -3.22 -8.93
CA ALA A 121 -7.31 -2.37 -8.25
C ALA A 121 -5.93 -2.44 -8.93
N VAL A 122 -5.51 -3.62 -9.37
CA VAL A 122 -4.25 -3.80 -10.12
C VAL A 122 -4.30 -3.08 -11.46
N ILE A 123 -5.40 -3.16 -12.21
CA ILE A 123 -5.59 -2.44 -13.48
C ILE A 123 -5.43 -0.93 -13.26
N ASP A 124 -6.16 -0.37 -12.31
CA ASP A 124 -6.12 1.07 -12.03
C ASP A 124 -4.76 1.53 -11.52
N ASN A 125 -4.16 0.76 -10.60
CA ASN A 125 -2.88 1.15 -10.01
C ASN A 125 -1.74 1.06 -11.02
N ALA A 126 -1.75 0.10 -11.95
CA ALA A 126 -0.78 0.02 -13.04
C ALA A 126 -0.87 1.25 -13.96
N LYS A 127 -2.09 1.64 -14.36
CA LYS A 127 -2.33 2.87 -15.11
C LYS A 127 -1.85 4.10 -14.35
N ASN A 128 -2.25 4.23 -13.07
CA ASN A 128 -1.96 5.42 -12.28
C ASN A 128 -0.46 5.52 -11.93
N ALA A 129 0.22 4.41 -11.69
CA ALA A 129 1.67 4.39 -11.49
C ALA A 129 2.42 4.91 -12.73
N ALA A 130 1.90 4.65 -13.93
CA ALA A 130 2.50 5.12 -15.17
C ALA A 130 2.19 6.59 -15.50
N LEU A 131 0.97 7.05 -15.22
CA LEU A 131 0.47 8.30 -15.77
C LEU A 131 0.14 9.38 -14.72
N SER A 132 -0.02 9.00 -13.46
CA SER A 132 -0.59 9.86 -12.42
C SER A 132 0.24 9.91 -11.13
N ASP A 133 1.44 9.32 -11.11
CA ASP A 133 2.36 9.48 -9.98
C ASP A 133 3.00 10.88 -10.06
N PRO A 134 2.70 11.78 -9.10
CA PRO A 134 3.14 13.18 -9.19
C PRO A 134 4.66 13.38 -9.09
N ARG A 135 5.40 12.34 -8.71
CA ARG A 135 6.87 12.39 -8.58
C ARG A 135 7.60 12.23 -9.91
N PHE A 136 6.90 11.73 -10.94
CA PHE A 136 7.48 11.37 -12.23
C PHE A 136 6.64 11.90 -13.39
N PRO A 137 7.27 12.24 -14.52
CA PRO A 137 6.52 12.47 -15.76
C PRO A 137 5.83 11.17 -16.21
N SER A 138 4.75 11.29 -17.01
CA SER A 138 4.07 10.14 -17.57
C SER A 138 5.04 9.21 -18.33
N VAL A 139 4.86 7.91 -18.18
CA VAL A 139 5.64 6.88 -18.89
C VAL A 139 5.41 7.02 -20.40
N THR A 140 6.49 6.92 -21.17
CA THR A 140 6.46 6.97 -22.62
C THR A 140 6.50 5.55 -23.24
N PRO A 141 6.05 5.36 -24.49
CA PRO A 141 6.09 4.06 -25.16
C PRO A 141 7.49 3.42 -25.21
N ASP A 142 8.55 4.22 -25.36
CA ASP A 142 9.94 3.74 -25.44
C ASP A 142 10.47 3.18 -24.12
N GLU A 143 9.82 3.51 -23.01
CA GLU A 143 10.20 3.00 -21.68
C GLU A 143 9.61 1.61 -21.39
N LEU A 144 8.51 1.23 -22.05
CA LEU A 144 7.73 0.03 -21.75
C LEU A 144 8.57 -1.26 -21.70
N SER A 145 9.52 -1.43 -22.62
CA SER A 145 10.38 -2.61 -22.69
C SER A 145 11.41 -2.68 -21.55
N ARG A 146 11.70 -1.57 -20.89
CA ARG A 146 12.67 -1.47 -19.79
C ARG A 146 12.01 -1.48 -18.42
N ILE A 147 10.70 -1.24 -18.37
CA ILE A 147 9.95 -1.24 -17.13
C ILE A 147 9.79 -2.67 -16.62
N ARG A 148 10.08 -2.85 -15.33
CA ARG A 148 9.73 -4.03 -14.55
C ARG A 148 8.59 -3.68 -13.61
N ILE A 149 7.63 -4.60 -13.49
CA ILE A 149 6.46 -4.45 -12.63
C ILE A 149 6.59 -5.32 -11.39
N GLU A 150 6.32 -4.73 -10.23
CA GLU A 150 6.07 -5.44 -8.98
C GLU A 150 4.63 -5.16 -8.54
N VAL A 151 3.95 -6.19 -8.05
CA VAL A 151 2.65 -6.09 -7.39
C VAL A 151 2.79 -6.46 -5.93
N SER A 152 2.31 -5.58 -5.04
CA SER A 152 2.24 -5.79 -3.60
C SER A 152 0.78 -5.92 -3.19
N VAL A 153 0.34 -7.10 -2.77
CA VAL A 153 -1.02 -7.34 -2.28
C VAL A 153 -1.02 -7.28 -0.77
N LEU A 154 -1.86 -6.41 -0.19
CA LEU A 154 -1.90 -6.19 1.25
C LEU A 154 -2.89 -7.13 1.93
N THR A 155 -2.52 -7.64 3.09
CA THR A 155 -3.51 -8.28 3.97
C THR A 155 -4.44 -7.22 4.56
N PRO A 156 -5.68 -7.56 4.92
CA PRO A 156 -6.55 -6.62 5.62
C PRO A 156 -5.87 -6.09 6.89
N PRO A 157 -5.88 -4.75 7.11
CA PRO A 157 -5.32 -4.16 8.30
C PRO A 157 -6.05 -4.66 9.56
N VAL A 158 -5.30 -5.14 10.55
CA VAL A 158 -5.83 -5.56 11.85
C VAL A 158 -5.36 -4.63 12.95
N LEU A 159 -6.24 -4.34 13.91
CA LEU A 159 -5.89 -3.55 15.08
C LEU A 159 -4.78 -4.27 15.85
N LEU A 160 -3.72 -3.55 16.17
CA LEU A 160 -2.65 -4.05 17.03
C LEU A 160 -2.95 -3.62 18.47
N ASP A 161 -3.36 -4.58 19.28
CA ASP A 161 -3.59 -4.34 20.70
C ASP A 161 -2.25 -4.32 21.44
N TYR A 162 -2.01 -3.28 22.23
CA TYR A 162 -0.79 -3.09 23.02
C TYR A 162 -1.10 -2.31 24.31
N LYS A 163 -0.33 -2.56 25.36
CA LYS A 163 -0.55 -2.02 26.71
C LYS A 163 0.08 -0.64 26.88
N ASP A 164 1.26 -0.47 26.31
CA ASP A 164 2.08 0.72 26.44
C ASP A 164 3.03 0.84 25.21
N PRO A 165 3.72 1.97 25.03
CA PRO A 165 4.64 2.16 23.91
C PRO A 165 5.73 1.09 23.80
N GLN A 166 6.22 0.55 24.91
CA GLN A 166 7.26 -0.49 24.88
C GLN A 166 6.70 -1.83 24.37
N ASP A 167 5.48 -2.18 24.79
CA ASP A 167 4.78 -3.37 24.29
C ASP A 167 4.50 -3.27 22.78
N LEU A 168 4.14 -2.07 22.29
CA LEU A 168 4.03 -1.83 20.85
C LEU A 168 5.34 -2.14 20.13
N LEU A 169 6.46 -1.54 20.59
CA LEU A 169 7.76 -1.78 19.99
C LEU A 169 8.16 -3.26 19.97
N ASN A 170 7.80 -4.02 21.04
CA ASN A 170 8.08 -5.44 21.11
C ASN A 170 7.25 -6.26 20.10
N LYS A 171 6.04 -5.82 19.77
CA LYS A 171 5.11 -6.51 18.84
C LYS A 171 5.36 -6.23 17.37
N LEU A 172 6.07 -5.15 17.04
CA LEU A 172 6.41 -4.82 15.66
C LEU A 172 7.49 -5.75 15.13
N VAL A 173 7.27 -6.26 13.92
CA VAL A 173 8.23 -7.09 13.18
C VAL A 173 8.75 -6.31 11.98
N PRO A 174 10.00 -5.77 12.05
CA PRO A 174 10.61 -5.07 10.93
C PRO A 174 10.65 -5.95 9.67
N ASN A 175 10.55 -5.31 8.51
CA ASN A 175 10.49 -5.90 7.16
C ASN A 175 9.24 -6.74 6.85
N GLU A 176 8.40 -7.04 7.85
CA GLU A 176 7.15 -7.78 7.64
C GLU A 176 5.91 -6.91 7.83
N ASP A 177 5.93 -6.04 8.83
CA ASP A 177 4.78 -5.25 9.22
C ASP A 177 4.72 -3.91 8.47
N GLY A 178 3.65 -3.70 7.71
CA GLY A 178 3.18 -2.37 7.34
C GLY A 178 2.33 -1.82 8.48
N ILE A 179 2.47 -0.53 8.77
CA ILE A 179 1.82 0.12 9.91
C ILE A 179 0.96 1.28 9.44
N ILE A 180 -0.26 1.34 9.98
CA ILE A 180 -1.14 2.50 9.90
C ILE A 180 -1.22 3.12 11.29
N LEU A 181 -0.92 4.41 11.40
CA LEU A 181 -1.21 5.22 12.58
C LEU A 181 -2.44 6.06 12.33
N GLN A 182 -3.33 6.12 13.31
CA GLN A 182 -4.53 6.96 13.27
C GLN A 182 -4.74 7.68 14.60
N LYS A 183 -4.91 9.00 14.56
CA LYS A 183 -5.24 9.81 15.73
C LYS A 183 -6.16 10.96 15.33
N GLY A 184 -7.42 10.87 15.72
CA GLY A 184 -8.45 11.80 15.23
C GLY A 184 -8.59 11.72 13.71
N PHE A 185 -8.44 12.84 13.03
CA PHE A 185 -8.48 12.93 11.57
C PHE A 185 -7.13 12.64 10.89
N ASN A 186 -6.06 12.58 11.66
CA ASN A 186 -4.72 12.32 11.14
C ASN A 186 -4.53 10.82 10.94
N GLN A 187 -4.09 10.45 9.73
CA GLN A 187 -3.78 9.06 9.38
C GLN A 187 -2.55 9.02 8.48
N SER A 188 -1.72 8.02 8.70
CA SER A 188 -0.54 7.76 7.87
C SER A 188 -0.25 6.28 7.83
N THR A 189 0.51 5.86 6.81
CA THR A 189 0.98 4.49 6.70
C THR A 189 2.39 4.44 6.14
N PHE A 190 3.12 3.40 6.55
CA PHE A 190 4.33 2.91 5.91
C PHE A 190 4.16 1.45 5.52
N LEU A 191 4.61 1.13 4.31
CA LEU A 191 4.71 -0.24 3.80
C LEU A 191 5.89 -0.97 4.47
N PRO A 192 5.90 -2.31 4.49
CA PRO A 192 7.01 -3.08 5.06
C PRO A 192 8.39 -2.72 4.50
N GLN A 193 8.50 -2.34 3.23
CA GLN A 193 9.79 -1.97 2.60
C GLN A 193 10.44 -0.74 3.23
N VAL A 194 9.68 0.11 3.92
CA VAL A 194 10.23 1.31 4.58
C VAL A 194 11.17 0.94 5.72
N TRP A 195 11.05 -0.26 6.29
CA TRP A 195 11.97 -0.76 7.31
C TRP A 195 13.42 -0.86 6.82
N GLU A 196 13.67 -1.07 5.53
CA GLU A 196 15.02 -1.09 4.95
C GLU A 196 15.73 0.25 5.12
N GLN A 197 14.98 1.36 5.09
CA GLN A 197 15.48 2.72 5.23
C GLN A 197 15.43 3.22 6.68
N LEU A 198 14.46 2.75 7.45
CA LEU A 198 14.22 3.12 8.85
C LEU A 198 14.14 1.85 9.71
N PRO A 199 15.28 1.16 9.96
CA PRO A 199 15.28 -0.11 10.70
C PRO A 199 15.03 0.05 12.20
N ASP A 200 15.27 1.24 12.77
CA ASP A 200 14.95 1.53 14.16
C ASP A 200 13.44 1.76 14.33
N LYS A 201 12.83 1.00 15.23
CA LYS A 201 11.38 1.01 15.44
C LYS A 201 10.85 2.37 15.93
N VAL A 202 11.63 3.08 16.75
CA VAL A 202 11.22 4.39 17.26
C VAL A 202 11.28 5.41 16.13
N GLN A 203 12.39 5.47 15.40
CA GLN A 203 12.52 6.36 14.24
C GLN A 203 11.45 6.10 13.18
N PHE A 204 11.17 4.82 12.89
CA PHE A 204 10.10 4.44 11.96
C PHE A 204 8.75 5.03 12.38
N LEU A 205 8.37 4.88 13.66
CA LEU A 205 7.09 5.40 14.18
C LEU A 205 7.07 6.91 14.29
N GLU A 206 8.19 7.55 14.61
CA GLU A 206 8.31 9.01 14.64
C GLU A 206 8.14 9.61 13.24
N HIS A 207 8.82 9.07 12.24
CA HIS A 207 8.67 9.49 10.85
C HIS A 207 7.25 9.24 10.33
N LEU A 208 6.65 8.10 10.72
CA LEU A 208 5.26 7.79 10.37
C LEU A 208 4.28 8.77 11.01
N SER A 209 4.51 9.17 12.27
CA SER A 209 3.72 10.19 12.96
C SER A 209 3.79 11.53 12.24
N MET A 210 5.01 12.00 11.96
CA MET A 210 5.24 13.26 11.26
C MET A 210 4.63 13.27 9.86
N LYS A 211 4.72 12.15 9.12
CA LYS A 211 4.05 11.98 7.82
C LYS A 211 2.54 12.19 7.92
N GLY A 212 1.92 11.79 9.02
CA GLY A 212 0.49 11.98 9.29
C GLY A 212 0.11 13.34 9.86
N GLY A 213 1.04 14.29 9.93
CA GLY A 213 0.79 15.59 10.54
C GLY A 213 0.66 15.55 12.06
N MET A 214 1.18 14.49 12.69
CA MET A 214 1.24 14.35 14.14
C MET A 214 2.64 14.76 14.67
N PRO A 215 2.78 15.12 15.96
CA PRO A 215 4.09 15.24 16.60
C PRO A 215 4.89 13.93 16.47
N ALA A 216 6.23 13.99 16.54
CA ALA A 216 7.07 12.81 16.41
C ALA A 216 6.69 11.70 17.39
N ASP A 217 6.33 12.05 18.62
CA ASP A 217 5.87 11.10 19.65
C ASP A 217 4.36 10.73 19.56
N GLY A 218 3.66 11.20 18.54
CA GLY A 218 2.21 10.99 18.34
C GLY A 218 1.81 9.51 18.29
N TRP A 219 2.71 8.64 17.84
CA TRP A 219 2.50 7.20 17.79
C TRP A 219 2.24 6.56 19.17
N LYS A 220 2.74 7.16 20.25
CA LYS A 220 2.57 6.64 21.61
C LYS A 220 1.12 6.62 22.08
N THR A 221 0.26 7.42 21.44
CA THR A 221 -1.16 7.55 21.78
C THR A 221 -2.09 7.38 20.57
N ALA A 222 -1.54 6.99 19.43
CA ALA A 222 -2.31 6.72 18.21
C ALA A 222 -2.91 5.31 18.24
N THR A 223 -4.01 5.12 17.53
CA THR A 223 -4.46 3.77 17.18
C THR A 223 -3.53 3.20 16.13
N VAL A 224 -3.03 1.98 16.36
CA VAL A 224 -2.10 1.29 15.46
C VAL A 224 -2.80 0.12 14.80
N LYS A 225 -2.78 0.08 13.47
CA LYS A 225 -3.18 -1.11 12.70
C LYS A 225 -1.95 -1.67 11.99
N ARG A 226 -1.90 -2.99 11.90
CA ARG A 226 -0.85 -3.73 11.22
C ARG A 226 -1.41 -4.47 10.02
N TYR A 227 -0.64 -4.51 8.94
CA TYR A 227 -0.90 -5.34 7.78
C TYR A 227 0.41 -5.92 7.25
N ARG A 228 0.33 -6.89 6.36
CA ARG A 228 1.47 -7.45 5.64
C ARG A 228 1.27 -7.28 4.15
N ALA A 229 2.36 -7.38 3.40
CA ALA A 229 2.34 -7.34 1.95
C ALA A 229 2.94 -8.61 1.37
N ILE A 230 2.29 -9.17 0.37
CA ILE A 230 2.79 -10.27 -0.46
C ILE A 230 3.32 -9.62 -1.73
N HIS A 231 4.65 -9.68 -1.94
CA HIS A 231 5.32 -9.07 -3.08
C HIS A 231 5.64 -10.13 -4.13
N PHE A 232 5.45 -9.77 -5.38
CA PHE A 232 5.88 -10.57 -6.52
C PHE A 232 6.10 -9.66 -7.73
N GLN A 233 7.09 -9.98 -8.53
CA GLN A 233 7.54 -9.16 -9.64
C GLN A 233 7.73 -9.98 -10.91
N GLU A 234 7.80 -9.29 -12.05
CA GLU A 234 8.18 -9.91 -13.31
C GLU A 234 9.61 -10.45 -13.23
N HIS A 235 9.81 -11.63 -13.77
CA HIS A 235 11.15 -12.19 -13.99
C HIS A 235 11.76 -11.64 -15.28
N ASN A 236 13.08 -11.63 -15.34
CA ASN A 236 13.84 -11.27 -16.56
C ASN A 236 13.63 -12.32 -17.63
#